data_53d2658db9dbb63d92c57bda8999cb6c
#
_entry.id   53d2658db9dbb63d92c57bda8999cb6c
#
_cell.length_a   1.000
_cell.length_b   1.000
_cell.length_c   1.000
_cell.angle_alpha   90.00
_cell.angle_beta   90.00
_cell.angle_gamma   90.00
#
_symmetry.space_group_name_H-M   'P 1'
#
loop_
_entity.id
_entity.type
_entity.pdbx_description
1 polymer ?
#
loop_
_entity_poly.entity_id
_entity_poly.type
_entity_poly.pdbx_seq_one_letter_code
_entity_poly.pdbx_strand_id
1 'polypeptide(L)'
;DHANHATNAHRMVTDGVAFANAVRVADEMTDDSDTLIVVTADHSHVLSIAGYTKLGTPILGLCYKLDKKGNPTDDLCTGADGKPYTMLSYGNGASSVLIKDGNGNYTSPNGRPTLTQEQALDPDYNQAALIPRSSETHAAEDVAIYAKGPWAHLFQGTVEQNYIFHVMKQAFQF
;
A
#
# COMPACT_ATOMS: atom_id res chain seq x y z
N ASP A 1 2.87 5.51 6.46
CA ASP A 1 2.17 4.99 7.64
C ASP A 1 0.84 5.72 7.88
N HIS A 2 0.83 7.01 8.28
CA HIS A 2 -0.39 7.75 8.61
C HIS A 2 -1.43 7.81 7.48
N ALA A 3 -0.99 7.83 6.23
CA ALA A 3 -1.90 7.80 5.08
C ALA A 3 -2.65 6.47 4.96
N ASN A 4 -1.96 5.36 5.25
CA ASN A 4 -2.58 4.03 5.30
C ASN A 4 -3.58 3.92 6.44
N HIS A 5 -3.26 4.42 7.63
CA HIS A 5 -4.20 4.49 8.75
C HIS A 5 -5.51 5.21 8.42
N ALA A 6 -5.45 6.23 7.56
CA ALA A 6 -6.62 6.93 7.02
C ALA A 6 -7.26 6.21 5.82
N THR A 7 -6.73 5.08 5.36
CA THR A 7 -7.12 4.38 4.13
C THR A 7 -7.00 5.25 2.86
N ASN A 8 -6.14 6.28 2.89
CA ASN A 8 -5.94 7.20 1.77
C ASN A 8 -4.73 6.79 0.92
N ALA A 9 -4.98 6.03 -0.13
CA ALA A 9 -3.93 5.53 -1.01
C ALA A 9 -3.26 6.63 -1.84
N HIS A 10 -3.93 7.73 -2.16
CA HIS A 10 -3.31 8.85 -2.87
C HIS A 10 -2.17 9.46 -2.04
N ARG A 11 -2.42 9.74 -0.77
CA ARG A 11 -1.40 10.26 0.15
C ARG A 11 -0.29 9.24 0.38
N MET A 12 -0.63 7.96 0.54
CA MET A 12 0.35 6.88 0.70
C MET A 12 1.32 6.82 -0.48
N VAL A 13 0.83 6.86 -1.72
CA VAL A 13 1.68 6.85 -2.92
C VAL A 13 2.51 8.14 -3.02
N THR A 14 1.93 9.30 -2.70
CA THR A 14 2.63 10.59 -2.73
C THR A 14 3.77 10.63 -1.71
N ASP A 15 3.53 10.19 -0.48
CA ASP A 15 4.55 10.10 0.58
C ASP A 15 5.61 9.06 0.22
N GLY A 16 5.21 7.94 -0.38
CA GLY A 16 6.12 6.92 -0.89
C GLY A 16 7.07 7.46 -1.96
N VAL A 17 6.57 8.29 -2.89
CA VAL A 17 7.41 8.97 -3.90
C VAL A 17 8.38 9.95 -3.24
N ALA A 18 7.93 10.72 -2.25
CA ALA A 18 8.79 11.64 -1.49
C ALA A 18 9.91 10.88 -0.76
N PHE A 19 9.57 9.74 -0.14
CA PHE A 19 10.55 8.86 0.51
C PHE A 19 11.57 8.29 -0.50
N ALA A 20 11.10 7.79 -1.66
CA ALA A 20 11.99 7.30 -2.72
C ALA A 20 12.94 8.40 -3.23
N ASN A 21 12.48 9.66 -3.34
CA ASN A 21 13.32 10.79 -3.69
C ASN A 21 14.39 11.09 -2.61
N ALA A 22 14.04 10.97 -1.32
CA ALA A 22 15.01 11.13 -0.24
C ALA A 22 16.11 10.06 -0.29
N VAL A 23 15.75 8.80 -0.56
CA VAL A 23 16.71 7.70 -0.78
C VAL A 23 17.63 8.00 -1.96
N ARG A 24 17.07 8.47 -3.09
CA ARG A 24 17.86 8.86 -4.27
C ARG A 24 18.85 9.97 -3.93
N VAL A 25 18.44 11.00 -3.20
CA VAL A 25 19.35 12.09 -2.77
C VAL A 25 20.47 11.57 -1.86
N ALA A 26 20.15 10.68 -0.93
CA ALA A 26 21.16 10.04 -0.08
C ALA A 26 22.20 9.27 -0.93
N ASP A 27 21.73 8.52 -1.92
CA ASP A 27 22.57 7.77 -2.85
C ASP A 27 23.49 8.69 -3.69
N GLU A 28 22.94 9.79 -4.21
CA GLU A 28 23.70 10.77 -5.02
C GLU A 28 24.73 11.57 -4.20
N MET A 29 24.53 11.73 -2.90
CA MET A 29 25.37 12.53 -2.02
C MET A 29 26.47 11.73 -1.30
N THR A 30 26.47 10.41 -1.42
CA THR A 30 27.38 9.50 -0.70
C THR A 30 28.18 8.63 -1.66
N ASP A 31 29.30 8.07 -1.15
CA ASP A 31 30.14 7.16 -1.91
C ASP A 31 29.88 5.70 -1.47
N ASP A 32 29.65 4.84 -2.45
CA ASP A 32 29.39 3.40 -2.22
C ASP A 32 30.55 2.66 -1.55
N SER A 33 31.75 3.26 -1.53
CA SER A 33 32.93 2.64 -0.92
C SER A 33 33.01 2.86 0.59
N ASP A 34 32.30 3.87 1.14
CA ASP A 34 32.39 4.26 2.55
C ASP A 34 31.04 4.39 3.27
N THR A 35 29.94 4.48 2.52
CA THR A 35 28.61 4.71 3.09
C THR A 35 27.67 3.52 2.88
N LEU A 36 27.13 2.99 3.96
CA LEU A 36 26.06 1.97 3.93
C LEU A 36 24.69 2.66 3.97
N ILE A 37 23.89 2.49 2.93
CA ILE A 37 22.49 2.90 2.89
C ILE A 37 21.63 1.66 3.16
N VAL A 38 20.71 1.73 4.12
CA VAL A 38 19.73 0.69 4.43
C VAL A 38 18.35 1.31 4.41
N VAL A 39 17.42 0.71 3.65
CA VAL A 39 16.04 1.15 3.51
C VAL A 39 15.12 0.00 3.85
N THR A 40 14.23 0.21 4.80
CA THR A 40 13.23 -0.78 5.22
C THR A 40 12.01 -0.08 5.82
N ALA A 41 11.03 -0.85 6.26
CA ALA A 41 9.92 -0.41 7.11
C ALA A 41 9.92 -1.23 8.40
N ASP A 42 9.26 -0.73 9.42
CA ASP A 42 9.09 -1.41 10.72
C ASP A 42 7.94 -2.44 10.66
N HIS A 43 6.97 -2.25 9.77
CA HIS A 43 5.84 -3.14 9.48
C HIS A 43 5.22 -2.77 8.14
N SER A 44 4.24 -3.57 7.70
CA SER A 44 3.37 -3.28 6.56
C SER A 44 1.98 -2.79 7.03
N HIS A 45 1.04 -2.62 6.10
CA HIS A 45 -0.35 -2.26 6.33
C HIS A 45 -1.29 -3.25 5.63
N VAL A 46 -2.55 -3.32 6.06
CA VAL A 46 -3.54 -4.23 5.46
C VAL A 46 -4.07 -3.74 4.10
N LEU A 47 -3.18 -3.15 3.30
CA LEU A 47 -3.42 -2.72 1.92
C LEU A 47 -3.52 -3.95 1.00
N SER A 48 -4.50 -3.95 0.11
CA SER A 48 -4.66 -4.96 -0.94
C SER A 48 -4.64 -4.33 -2.31
N ILE A 49 -4.01 -5.00 -3.27
CA ILE A 49 -4.01 -4.65 -4.69
C ILE A 49 -4.83 -5.69 -5.43
N ALA A 50 -5.96 -5.29 -6.03
CA ALA A 50 -6.76 -6.17 -6.88
C ALA A 50 -6.02 -6.43 -8.20
N GLY A 51 -5.94 -7.69 -8.61
CA GLY A 51 -5.25 -8.09 -9.83
C GLY A 51 -6.12 -7.99 -11.09
N TYR A 52 -5.46 -8.13 -12.25
CA TYR A 52 -6.01 -8.35 -13.58
C TYR A 52 -6.83 -7.20 -14.17
N THR A 53 -6.36 -5.97 -14.00
CA THR A 53 -6.83 -4.82 -14.79
C THR A 53 -6.03 -4.66 -16.09
N LYS A 54 -6.53 -3.86 -17.03
CA LYS A 54 -5.78 -3.55 -18.25
C LYS A 54 -4.51 -2.75 -17.94
N LEU A 55 -3.44 -3.01 -18.69
CA LEU A 55 -2.18 -2.27 -18.57
C LEU A 55 -2.42 -0.77 -18.82
N GLY A 56 -1.82 0.08 -18.00
CA GLY A 56 -1.98 1.54 -18.03
C GLY A 56 -3.16 2.07 -17.23
N THR A 57 -3.94 1.22 -16.55
CA THR A 57 -4.94 1.68 -15.58
C THR A 57 -4.24 2.40 -14.43
N PRO A 58 -4.68 3.63 -14.06
CA PRO A 58 -4.15 4.32 -12.89
C PRO A 58 -4.34 3.45 -11.63
N ILE A 59 -3.28 3.25 -10.85
CA ILE A 59 -3.32 2.38 -9.66
C ILE A 59 -4.37 2.84 -8.62
N LEU A 60 -4.65 4.14 -8.55
CA LEU A 60 -5.67 4.72 -7.67
C LEU A 60 -7.08 4.64 -8.25
N GLY A 61 -7.21 4.26 -9.53
CA GLY A 61 -8.48 4.29 -10.26
C GLY A 61 -9.31 3.01 -10.14
N LEU A 62 -10.37 2.98 -10.93
CA LEU A 62 -11.25 1.83 -11.05
C LEU A 62 -10.60 0.72 -11.87
N CYS A 63 -10.94 -0.53 -11.56
CA CYS A 63 -10.52 -1.71 -12.31
C CYS A 63 -11.22 -1.79 -13.67
N TYR A 64 -10.47 -2.07 -14.75
CA TYR A 64 -11.00 -2.37 -16.09
C TYR A 64 -10.82 -3.86 -16.42
N LYS A 65 -11.84 -4.45 -17.05
CA LYS A 65 -11.84 -5.88 -17.41
C LYS A 65 -10.83 -6.20 -18.50
N LEU A 66 -10.35 -7.41 -18.45
CA LEU A 66 -9.77 -8.11 -19.61
C LEU A 66 -10.83 -9.08 -20.19
N ASP A 67 -10.80 -9.30 -21.50
CA ASP A 67 -11.61 -10.34 -22.11
C ASP A 67 -11.07 -11.75 -21.75
N LYS A 68 -11.76 -12.80 -22.21
CA LYS A 68 -11.36 -14.20 -21.94
C LYS A 68 -9.99 -14.58 -22.53
N LYS A 69 -9.46 -13.77 -23.43
CA LYS A 69 -8.14 -13.97 -24.05
C LYS A 69 -7.06 -13.08 -23.41
N GLY A 70 -7.43 -12.28 -22.41
CA GLY A 70 -6.53 -11.35 -21.72
C GLY A 70 -6.37 -9.99 -22.45
N ASN A 71 -7.19 -9.69 -23.44
CA ASN A 71 -7.13 -8.39 -24.10
C ASN A 71 -7.84 -7.32 -23.28
N PRO A 72 -7.33 -6.07 -23.29
CA PRO A 72 -7.97 -4.94 -22.62
C PRO A 72 -9.37 -4.65 -23.16
N THR A 73 -10.30 -4.31 -22.25
CA THR A 73 -11.62 -3.75 -22.60
C THR A 73 -11.80 -2.37 -21.95
N ASP A 74 -12.87 -1.67 -22.34
CA ASP A 74 -13.26 -0.42 -21.67
C ASP A 74 -14.37 -0.64 -20.62
N ASP A 75 -14.74 -1.87 -20.35
CA ASP A 75 -15.70 -2.24 -19.32
C ASP A 75 -15.04 -2.22 -17.94
N LEU A 76 -15.74 -1.66 -16.95
CA LEU A 76 -15.31 -1.69 -15.56
C LEU A 76 -15.50 -3.08 -14.93
N CYS A 77 -14.54 -3.48 -14.09
CA CYS A 77 -14.74 -4.61 -13.19
C CYS A 77 -15.86 -4.28 -12.20
N THR A 78 -16.75 -5.24 -11.96
CA THR A 78 -17.86 -5.08 -11.01
C THR A 78 -17.89 -6.21 -10.00
N GLY A 79 -18.25 -5.89 -8.75
CA GLY A 79 -18.56 -6.89 -7.75
C GLY A 79 -19.89 -7.61 -8.04
N ALA A 80 -20.27 -8.57 -7.21
CA ALA A 80 -21.55 -9.26 -7.30
C ALA A 80 -22.77 -8.33 -7.10
N ASP A 81 -22.57 -7.16 -6.52
CA ASP A 81 -23.54 -6.09 -6.36
C ASP A 81 -23.68 -5.21 -7.62
N GLY A 82 -22.98 -5.54 -8.71
CA GLY A 82 -22.99 -4.80 -9.97
C GLY A 82 -22.21 -3.47 -9.96
N LYS A 83 -21.57 -3.12 -8.83
CA LYS A 83 -20.89 -1.83 -8.68
C LYS A 83 -19.38 -1.94 -8.96
N PRO A 84 -18.77 -0.91 -9.59
CA PRO A 84 -17.33 -0.89 -9.83
C PRO A 84 -16.53 -0.84 -8.51
N TYR A 85 -15.24 -1.16 -8.59
CA TYR A 85 -14.33 -1.08 -7.46
C TYR A 85 -12.95 -0.56 -7.89
N THR A 86 -12.22 0.01 -6.93
CA THR A 86 -10.86 0.52 -7.12
C THR A 86 -9.84 -0.60 -7.08
N MET A 87 -8.68 -0.36 -7.70
CA MET A 87 -7.55 -1.29 -7.67
C MET A 87 -7.01 -1.52 -6.26
N LEU A 88 -7.05 -0.49 -5.42
CA LEU A 88 -6.59 -0.54 -4.04
C LEU A 88 -7.77 -0.58 -3.07
N SER A 89 -7.62 -1.38 -2.01
CA SER A 89 -8.56 -1.50 -0.90
C SER A 89 -7.81 -1.87 0.38
N TYR A 90 -8.50 -1.83 1.52
CA TYR A 90 -7.91 -2.16 2.82
C TYR A 90 -8.69 -3.28 3.52
N GLY A 91 -8.00 -4.10 4.31
CA GLY A 91 -8.61 -5.18 5.10
C GLY A 91 -9.47 -4.65 6.25
N ASN A 92 -9.18 -3.48 6.77
CA ASN A 92 -9.97 -2.80 7.80
C ASN A 92 -9.76 -1.28 7.73
N GLY A 93 -10.62 -0.50 8.40
CA GLY A 93 -10.49 0.96 8.47
C GLY A 93 -11.81 1.69 8.59
N ALA A 94 -11.71 3.03 8.67
CA ALA A 94 -12.86 3.92 8.85
C ALA A 94 -13.75 4.04 7.59
N SER A 95 -13.22 3.70 6.43
CA SER A 95 -13.92 3.73 5.14
C SER A 95 -14.74 2.46 4.84
N SER A 96 -14.96 1.59 5.84
CA SER A 96 -15.86 0.45 5.69
C SER A 96 -17.30 0.92 5.45
N VAL A 97 -18.00 0.21 4.56
CA VAL A 97 -19.44 0.44 4.31
C VAL A 97 -20.33 -0.11 5.42
N LEU A 98 -19.77 -0.84 6.37
CA LEU A 98 -20.47 -1.33 7.54
C LEU A 98 -20.53 -0.23 8.59
N ILE A 99 -21.75 0.17 8.95
CA ILE A 99 -22.02 1.17 10.00
C ILE A 99 -22.73 0.52 11.19
N LYS A 100 -22.45 1.02 12.38
CA LYS A 100 -23.10 0.56 13.62
C LYS A 100 -24.50 1.17 13.70
N ASP A 101 -25.52 0.36 13.82
CA ASP A 101 -26.91 0.78 14.01
C ASP A 101 -27.18 1.17 15.49
N GLY A 102 -28.38 1.69 15.76
CA GLY A 102 -28.81 2.08 17.12
C GLY A 102 -28.87 0.92 18.12
N ASN A 103 -28.86 -0.33 17.67
CA ASN A 103 -28.88 -1.55 18.48
C ASN A 103 -27.49 -2.15 18.69
N GLY A 104 -26.46 -1.54 18.11
CA GLY A 104 -25.07 -2.00 18.22
C GLY A 104 -24.66 -3.02 17.14
N ASN A 105 -25.51 -3.36 16.17
CA ASN A 105 -25.18 -4.25 15.07
C ASN A 105 -24.49 -3.49 13.93
N TYR A 106 -23.58 -4.17 13.21
CA TYR A 106 -22.97 -3.62 12.02
C TYR A 106 -23.77 -4.04 10.78
N THR A 107 -24.21 -3.07 10.01
CA THR A 107 -25.02 -3.25 8.81
C THR A 107 -24.50 -2.40 7.66
N SER A 108 -24.87 -2.73 6.42
CA SER A 108 -24.55 -1.94 5.23
C SER A 108 -25.86 -1.53 4.52
N PRO A 109 -26.65 -0.61 5.10
CA PRO A 109 -27.99 -0.31 4.60
C PRO A 109 -27.99 0.27 3.17
N ASN A 110 -26.93 0.95 2.79
CA ASN A 110 -26.81 1.57 1.46
C ASN A 110 -25.88 0.78 0.51
N GLY A 111 -25.25 -0.28 1.00
CA GLY A 111 -24.22 -1.01 0.26
C GLY A 111 -23.00 -0.15 -0.08
N ARG A 112 -22.14 -0.62 -1.00
CA ARG A 112 -21.01 0.14 -1.51
C ARG A 112 -21.50 1.30 -2.39
N PRO A 113 -20.80 2.47 -2.43
CA PRO A 113 -21.10 3.52 -3.39
C PRO A 113 -20.85 3.04 -4.83
N THR A 114 -21.56 3.63 -5.80
CA THR A 114 -21.21 3.49 -7.21
C THR A 114 -20.24 4.60 -7.55
N LEU A 115 -18.96 4.25 -7.70
CA LEU A 115 -17.89 5.21 -7.94
C LEU A 115 -17.75 5.54 -9.42
N THR A 116 -17.43 6.81 -9.73
CA THR A 116 -16.87 7.22 -11.02
C THR A 116 -15.34 7.18 -10.97
N GLN A 117 -14.71 7.19 -12.14
CA GLN A 117 -13.24 7.27 -12.23
C GLN A 117 -12.70 8.56 -11.59
N GLU A 118 -13.39 9.68 -11.76
CA GLU A 118 -13.03 10.96 -11.16
C GLU A 118 -13.04 10.89 -9.62
N GLN A 119 -14.09 10.32 -9.05
CA GLN A 119 -14.19 10.13 -7.59
C GLN A 119 -13.11 9.18 -7.05
N ALA A 120 -12.77 8.11 -7.78
CA ALA A 120 -11.72 7.17 -7.39
C ALA A 120 -10.32 7.80 -7.42
N LEU A 121 -10.10 8.79 -8.28
CA LEU A 121 -8.83 9.51 -8.42
C LEU A 121 -8.74 10.79 -7.57
N ASP A 122 -9.79 11.14 -6.85
CA ASP A 122 -9.79 12.29 -5.95
C ASP A 122 -8.73 12.11 -4.85
N PRO A 123 -7.84 13.09 -4.62
CA PRO A 123 -6.82 13.01 -3.56
C PRO A 123 -7.36 12.77 -2.14
N ASP A 124 -8.61 13.16 -1.89
CA ASP A 124 -9.27 12.97 -0.59
C ASP A 124 -10.12 11.69 -0.53
N TYR A 125 -10.16 10.90 -1.61
CA TYR A 125 -10.85 9.61 -1.60
C TYR A 125 -10.14 8.60 -0.68
N ASN A 126 -10.90 8.03 0.26
CA ASN A 126 -10.46 6.94 1.10
C ASN A 126 -10.93 5.59 0.51
N GLN A 127 -9.97 4.70 0.21
CA GLN A 127 -10.26 3.41 -0.38
C GLN A 127 -11.14 2.56 0.54
N ALA A 128 -12.00 1.75 -0.07
CA ALA A 128 -12.92 0.88 0.67
C ALA A 128 -12.16 -0.05 1.63
N ALA A 129 -12.66 -0.17 2.86
CA ALA A 129 -12.18 -1.11 3.86
C ALA A 129 -13.23 -2.19 4.14
N LEU A 130 -12.77 -3.42 4.43
CA LEU A 130 -13.67 -4.55 4.70
C LEU A 130 -14.23 -4.49 6.13
N ILE A 131 -13.37 -4.49 7.14
CA ILE A 131 -13.75 -4.54 8.55
C ILE A 131 -13.85 -3.11 9.10
N PRO A 132 -14.98 -2.71 9.73
CA PRO A 132 -15.16 -1.38 10.28
C PRO A 132 -14.28 -1.15 11.51
N ARG A 133 -13.41 -0.14 11.44
CA ARG A 133 -12.59 0.34 12.55
C ARG A 133 -12.47 1.86 12.49
N SER A 134 -12.05 2.49 13.58
CA SER A 134 -11.77 3.93 13.61
C SER A 134 -10.50 4.32 12.83
N SER A 135 -9.59 3.37 12.64
CA SER A 135 -8.33 3.51 11.93
C SER A 135 -7.95 2.17 11.33
N GLU A 136 -7.24 2.17 10.22
CA GLU A 136 -6.62 0.98 9.64
C GLU A 136 -5.49 0.47 10.54
N THR A 137 -5.15 -0.81 10.45
CA THR A 137 -4.11 -1.44 11.28
C THR A 137 -2.89 -1.81 10.45
N HIS A 138 -1.76 -1.91 11.15
CA HIS A 138 -0.59 -2.59 10.61
C HIS A 138 -0.90 -4.03 10.21
N ALA A 139 -0.08 -4.60 9.34
CA ALA A 139 -0.14 -6.01 8.96
C ALA A 139 1.14 -6.75 9.40
N ALA A 140 1.14 -8.06 9.27
CA ALA A 140 2.16 -8.92 9.87
C ALA A 140 3.02 -9.65 8.82
N GLU A 141 2.91 -9.30 7.54
CA GLU A 141 3.79 -9.85 6.52
C GLU A 141 5.19 -9.24 6.58
N ASP A 142 6.15 -9.99 6.07
CA ASP A 142 7.54 -9.54 5.97
C ASP A 142 7.64 -8.26 5.15
N VAL A 143 8.53 -7.35 5.54
CA VAL A 143 8.87 -6.13 4.82
C VAL A 143 10.25 -6.25 4.19
N ALA A 144 10.43 -5.63 3.02
CA ALA A 144 11.69 -5.70 2.31
C ALA A 144 12.78 -4.85 2.98
N ILE A 145 14.02 -5.35 2.96
CA ILE A 145 15.23 -4.60 3.28
C ILE A 145 16.00 -4.39 1.98
N TYR A 146 16.25 -3.15 1.62
CA TYR A 146 17.14 -2.76 0.53
C TYR A 146 18.42 -2.18 1.12
N ALA A 147 19.57 -2.59 0.60
CA ALA A 147 20.84 -2.09 1.08
C ALA A 147 21.84 -1.91 -0.06
N LYS A 148 22.70 -0.88 0.06
CA LYS A 148 23.77 -0.55 -0.86
C LYS A 148 25.00 -0.05 -0.08
N GLY A 149 26.19 -0.31 -0.59
CA GLY A 149 27.45 0.09 0.05
C GLY A 149 28.13 -1.00 0.89
N PRO A 150 29.11 -0.66 1.75
CA PRO A 150 29.84 -1.63 2.53
C PRO A 150 28.90 -2.45 3.44
N TRP A 151 29.14 -3.77 3.49
CA TRP A 151 28.35 -4.72 4.30
C TRP A 151 26.89 -4.95 3.84
N ALA A 152 26.41 -4.30 2.79
CA ALA A 152 25.07 -4.51 2.23
C ALA A 152 24.79 -5.99 1.89
N HIS A 153 25.84 -6.75 1.50
CA HIS A 153 25.75 -8.17 1.18
C HIS A 153 25.34 -9.07 2.35
N LEU A 154 25.34 -8.55 3.58
CA LEU A 154 24.86 -9.29 4.75
C LEU A 154 23.34 -9.38 4.83
N PHE A 155 22.61 -8.49 4.16
CA PHE A 155 21.15 -8.55 4.09
C PHE A 155 20.72 -9.56 3.02
N GLN A 156 20.53 -10.82 3.41
CA GLN A 156 20.10 -11.91 2.53
C GLN A 156 19.06 -12.79 3.22
N GLY A 157 18.05 -13.23 2.44
CA GLY A 157 16.98 -14.09 2.94
C GLY A 157 16.05 -13.36 3.90
N THR A 158 15.31 -14.11 4.70
CA THR A 158 14.43 -13.59 5.76
C THR A 158 15.19 -13.61 7.08
N VAL A 159 15.20 -12.46 7.74
CA VAL A 159 15.93 -12.26 9.00
C VAL A 159 15.04 -11.58 10.03
N GLU A 160 15.36 -11.75 11.29
CA GLU A 160 14.71 -11.01 12.38
C GLU A 160 15.05 -9.52 12.32
N GLN A 161 14.12 -8.65 12.70
CA GLN A 161 14.26 -7.19 12.62
C GLN A 161 15.52 -6.67 13.32
N ASN A 162 15.90 -7.25 14.44
CA ASN A 162 17.12 -6.87 15.20
C ASN A 162 18.42 -7.17 14.44
N TYR A 163 18.39 -7.98 13.39
CA TYR A 163 19.57 -8.26 12.57
C TYR A 163 20.12 -7.01 11.89
N ILE A 164 19.26 -6.04 11.57
CA ILE A 164 19.65 -4.74 11.01
C ILE A 164 20.67 -4.03 11.93
N PHE A 165 20.40 -4.04 13.24
CA PHE A 165 21.35 -3.49 14.23
C PHE A 165 22.72 -4.17 14.16
N HIS A 166 22.77 -5.49 14.02
CA HIS A 166 24.04 -6.24 13.99
C HIS A 166 24.83 -5.92 12.72
N VAL A 167 24.18 -5.73 11.58
CA VAL A 167 24.87 -5.31 10.35
C VAL A 167 25.39 -3.88 10.49
N MET A 168 24.62 -2.95 11.02
CA MET A 168 25.07 -1.58 11.28
C MET A 168 26.26 -1.56 12.25
N LYS A 169 26.20 -2.32 13.35
CA LYS A 169 27.29 -2.46 14.30
C LYS A 169 28.57 -2.98 13.63
N GLN A 170 28.47 -3.99 12.77
CA GLN A 170 29.60 -4.51 12.01
C GLN A 170 30.16 -3.46 11.05
N ALA A 171 29.32 -2.69 10.38
CA ALA A 171 29.74 -1.63 9.45
C ALA A 171 30.52 -0.52 10.16
N PHE A 172 30.12 -0.16 11.38
CA PHE A 172 30.82 0.81 12.22
C PHE A 172 32.06 0.25 12.94
N GLN A 173 32.29 -1.06 12.87
CA GLN A 173 33.41 -1.76 13.55
C GLN A 173 33.46 -1.54 15.07
N PHE A 174 32.28 -1.52 15.71
CA PHE A 174 32.16 -1.44 17.17
C PHE A 174 32.24 -2.80 17.84
#